data_69e65a7c0d9d8ad65b9c45db54fc8c6d
#
_entry.id   69e65a7c0d9d8ad65b9c45db54fc8c6d
#
_cell.length_a   1.000
_cell.length_b   1.000
_cell.length_c   1.000
_cell.angle_alpha   90.00
_cell.angle_beta   90.00
_cell.angle_gamma   90.00
#
_symmetry.space_group_name_H-M   'P 1'
#
loop_
_entity.id
_entity.type
_entity.pdbx_description
1 polymer ?
#
loop_
_entity_poly.entity_id
_entity_poly.type
_entity_poly.pdbx_seq_one_letter_code
_entity_poly.pdbx_strand_id
1 'polypeptide(L)'
;MDNVIPEEIKKYLISRKLEVPNRGPSLKCPNPNNEVHGMKVRFNPECVDHALRVISALRHTKGRWAGKPLKLTNVQIAYIVAPLFGWQVYDDSLGRWLRLYRDAYIEMPRKGAKSTLASALAMVLAFGDHEGGAEVIIGAASRDQAGACFTPLKQLVDNSPLLKQAGIRSLHNSIKQDRTSSVIKVVSSKGDLAHGANLHGAICDELHVHKSLSLLEAMETGTGAREQPLTMVITTADDGSVGTPYDQRRELVDNICK
;
A
#
# COMPACT_ATOMS: atom_id res chain seq x y z
N MET A 1 0.40 19.60 -17.52
CA MET A 1 0.40 19.75 -16.05
C MET A 1 1.78 19.36 -15.57
N ASP A 2 2.49 20.28 -14.96
CA ASP A 2 3.84 20.03 -14.48
C ASP A 2 3.78 19.00 -13.34
N ASN A 3 4.52 17.93 -13.49
CA ASN A 3 4.71 16.88 -12.48
C ASN A 3 5.49 17.44 -11.28
N VAL A 4 4.81 18.16 -10.41
CA VAL A 4 5.48 18.79 -9.27
C VAL A 4 5.42 17.84 -8.08
N ILE A 5 6.55 17.20 -7.77
CA ILE A 5 6.72 16.53 -6.47
C ILE A 5 6.64 17.62 -5.40
N PRO A 6 5.82 17.46 -4.33
CA PRO A 6 5.77 18.39 -3.21
C PRO A 6 7.14 18.69 -2.61
N GLU A 7 7.33 19.92 -2.19
CA GLU A 7 8.63 20.41 -1.74
C GLU A 7 9.18 19.63 -0.54
N GLU A 8 8.31 19.17 0.36
CA GLU A 8 8.67 18.34 1.51
C GLU A 8 9.24 16.99 1.09
N ILE A 9 8.64 16.39 0.06
CA ILE A 9 9.13 15.11 -0.50
C ILE A 9 10.47 15.33 -1.22
N LYS A 10 10.65 16.43 -1.96
CA LYS A 10 11.94 16.78 -2.56
C LYS A 10 13.03 16.95 -1.50
N LYS A 11 12.75 17.72 -0.44
CA LYS A 11 13.67 17.91 0.69
C LYS A 11 14.01 16.57 1.34
N TYR A 12 13.02 15.71 1.54
CA TYR A 12 13.23 14.36 2.06
C TYR A 12 14.19 13.56 1.19
N LEU A 13 13.94 13.45 -0.12
CA LEU A 13 14.78 12.70 -1.04
C LEU A 13 16.22 13.21 -1.02
N ILE A 14 16.42 14.51 -1.13
CA ILE A 14 17.74 15.16 -1.09
C ILE A 14 18.45 14.84 0.24
N SER A 15 17.76 14.94 1.37
CA SER A 15 18.34 14.66 2.69
C SER A 15 18.78 13.20 2.86
N ARG A 16 18.18 12.29 2.11
CA ARG A 16 18.54 10.85 2.09
C ARG A 16 19.47 10.49 0.93
N LYS A 17 20.02 11.48 0.21
CA LYS A 17 20.89 11.31 -0.98
C LYS A 17 20.23 10.45 -2.07
N LEU A 18 18.90 10.58 -2.19
CA LEU A 18 18.12 9.97 -3.26
C LEU A 18 17.93 10.97 -4.39
N GLU A 19 17.99 10.49 -5.62
CA GLU A 19 17.73 11.31 -6.80
C GLU A 19 16.25 11.69 -6.84
N VAL A 20 15.98 12.99 -7.07
CA VAL A 20 14.62 13.49 -7.30
C VAL A 20 14.20 13.12 -8.73
N PRO A 21 13.14 12.32 -8.93
CA PRO A 21 12.72 11.96 -10.27
C PRO A 21 12.35 13.20 -11.09
N ASN A 22 12.89 13.30 -12.29
CA ASN A 22 12.59 14.39 -13.23
C ASN A 22 11.35 14.08 -14.09
N ARG A 23 10.82 12.87 -14.03
CA ARG A 23 9.59 12.42 -14.68
C ARG A 23 8.86 11.46 -13.75
N GLY A 24 7.55 11.50 -13.77
CA GLY A 24 6.72 10.62 -12.95
C GLY A 24 5.23 10.87 -13.17
N PRO A 25 4.37 10.14 -12.47
CA PRO A 25 2.93 10.35 -12.50
C PRO A 25 2.55 11.72 -11.92
N SER A 26 1.34 12.16 -12.21
CA SER A 26 0.74 13.27 -11.47
C SER A 26 0.54 12.82 -10.02
N LEU A 27 0.98 13.65 -9.08
CA LEU A 27 0.81 13.42 -7.65
C LEU A 27 0.05 14.62 -7.06
N LYS A 28 -1.10 14.35 -6.48
CA LYS A 28 -1.85 15.34 -5.72
C LYS A 28 -1.65 15.06 -4.24
N CYS A 29 -0.92 15.94 -3.57
CA CYS A 29 -0.70 15.90 -2.14
C CYS A 29 -1.19 17.21 -1.51
N PRO A 30 -1.64 17.20 -0.25
CA PRO A 30 -1.96 18.44 0.46
C PRO A 30 -0.70 19.29 0.59
N ASN A 31 -0.91 20.60 0.60
CA ASN A 31 0.14 21.53 1.02
C ASN A 31 0.16 21.52 2.56
N PRO A 32 1.31 21.23 3.21
CA PRO A 32 1.41 21.21 4.67
C PRO A 32 1.18 22.57 5.33
N ASN A 33 1.32 23.65 4.56
CA ASN A 33 1.03 24.99 5.04
C ASN A 33 -0.47 25.34 5.01
N ASN A 34 -1.29 24.49 4.41
CA ASN A 34 -2.73 24.65 4.36
C ASN A 34 -3.37 23.62 5.29
N GLU A 35 -4.32 24.05 6.08
CA GLU A 35 -5.19 23.16 6.82
C GLU A 35 -6.09 22.41 5.84
N VAL A 36 -6.00 21.10 5.83
CA VAL A 36 -6.92 20.26 5.05
C VAL A 36 -8.23 20.18 5.84
N HIS A 37 -9.29 20.83 5.35
CA HIS A 37 -10.58 20.92 6.05
C HIS A 37 -10.51 21.41 7.49
N GLY A 38 -9.62 22.38 7.78
CA GLY A 38 -9.42 22.90 9.14
C GLY A 38 -8.55 22.02 10.04
N MET A 39 -7.98 20.93 9.54
CA MET A 39 -7.13 20.03 10.31
C MET A 39 -5.64 20.35 10.11
N LYS A 40 -4.85 20.22 11.18
CA LYS A 40 -3.39 20.37 11.10
C LYS A 40 -2.79 19.21 10.34
N VAL A 41 -1.94 19.50 9.35
CA VAL A 41 -1.26 18.51 8.52
C VAL A 41 0.26 18.71 8.60
N ARG A 42 1.02 17.62 8.58
CA ARG A 42 2.48 17.65 8.51
C ARG A 42 3.04 16.53 7.64
N PHE A 43 4.26 16.72 7.15
CA PHE A 43 5.06 15.64 6.58
C PHE A 43 6.08 15.15 7.61
N ASN A 44 6.07 13.85 7.90
CA ASN A 44 7.00 13.21 8.84
C ASN A 44 7.96 12.28 8.10
N PRO A 45 9.23 12.70 7.90
CA PRO A 45 10.23 11.89 7.19
C PRO A 45 10.56 10.57 7.90
N GLU A 46 10.45 10.51 9.23
CA GLU A 46 10.76 9.30 10.00
C GLU A 46 9.78 8.16 9.71
N CYS A 47 8.52 8.47 9.44
CA CYS A 47 7.53 7.48 9.03
C CYS A 47 7.86 6.87 7.67
N VAL A 48 8.38 7.68 6.73
CA VAL A 48 8.86 7.19 5.44
C VAL A 48 10.08 6.27 5.63
N ASP A 49 11.06 6.71 6.42
CA ASP A 49 12.26 5.92 6.73
C ASP A 49 11.87 4.58 7.40
N HIS A 50 10.88 4.60 8.28
CA HIS A 50 10.39 3.38 8.93
C HIS A 50 9.76 2.42 7.91
N ALA A 51 8.87 2.89 7.05
CA ALA A 51 8.29 2.08 5.98
C ALA A 51 9.38 1.47 5.08
N LEU A 52 10.37 2.27 4.68
CA LEU A 52 11.48 1.79 3.85
C LEU A 52 12.36 0.76 4.58
N ARG A 53 12.57 0.89 5.91
CA ARG A 53 13.27 -0.14 6.70
C ARG A 53 12.54 -1.47 6.70
N VAL A 54 11.21 -1.46 6.90
CA VAL A 54 10.38 -2.68 6.82
C VAL A 54 10.49 -3.31 5.44
N ILE A 55 10.37 -2.52 4.37
CA ILE A 55 10.49 -3.00 3.00
C ILE A 55 11.89 -3.59 2.73
N SER A 56 12.95 -2.95 3.22
CA SER A 56 14.33 -3.42 3.04
C SER A 56 14.67 -4.70 3.82
N ALA A 57 13.86 -5.07 4.80
CA ALA A 57 13.97 -6.36 5.49
C ALA A 57 13.56 -7.54 4.60
N LEU A 58 12.74 -7.30 3.57
CA LEU A 58 12.36 -8.28 2.57
C LEU A 58 13.55 -8.63 1.67
N ARG A 59 13.61 -9.88 1.21
CA ARG A 59 14.67 -10.35 0.31
C ARG A 59 14.10 -10.77 -1.03
N HIS A 60 14.73 -10.32 -2.11
CA HIS A 60 14.42 -10.81 -3.45
C HIS A 60 14.55 -12.34 -3.53
N THR A 61 13.66 -12.98 -4.27
CA THR A 61 13.58 -14.44 -4.33
C THR A 61 14.07 -15.02 -5.64
N LYS A 62 14.20 -14.20 -6.70
CA LYS A 62 14.48 -14.66 -8.07
C LYS A 62 15.57 -13.84 -8.77
N GLY A 63 16.21 -14.47 -9.73
CA GLY A 63 17.16 -13.84 -10.65
C GLY A 63 18.42 -13.31 -9.94
N ARG A 64 19.09 -12.35 -10.59
CA ARG A 64 20.36 -11.74 -10.12
C ARG A 64 20.26 -10.98 -8.79
N TRP A 65 19.05 -10.75 -8.32
CA TRP A 65 18.75 -10.04 -7.08
C TRP A 65 18.45 -10.98 -5.91
N ALA A 66 18.33 -12.30 -6.14
CA ALA A 66 18.00 -13.27 -5.09
C ALA A 66 18.88 -13.09 -3.86
N GLY A 67 18.28 -13.07 -2.67
CA GLY A 67 18.95 -12.86 -1.39
C GLY A 67 19.30 -11.40 -1.05
N LYS A 68 19.26 -10.48 -2.02
CA LYS A 68 19.50 -9.05 -1.77
C LYS A 68 18.28 -8.36 -1.15
N PRO A 69 18.46 -7.31 -0.32
CA PRO A 69 17.35 -6.52 0.20
C PRO A 69 16.46 -5.98 -0.91
N LEU A 70 15.15 -5.99 -0.68
CA LEU A 70 14.22 -5.33 -1.58
C LEU A 70 14.43 -3.82 -1.51
N LYS A 71 14.77 -3.22 -2.63
CA LYS A 71 14.94 -1.78 -2.77
C LYS A 71 13.93 -1.23 -3.76
N LEU A 72 13.20 -0.21 -3.34
CA LEU A 72 12.30 0.53 -4.22
C LEU A 72 13.08 1.50 -5.09
N THR A 73 12.54 1.81 -6.25
CA THR A 73 13.06 2.89 -7.12
C THR A 73 12.75 4.26 -6.51
N ASN A 74 13.52 5.29 -6.88
CA ASN A 74 13.25 6.65 -6.42
C ASN A 74 11.85 7.13 -6.81
N VAL A 75 11.33 6.69 -7.96
CA VAL A 75 9.95 6.95 -8.39
C VAL A 75 8.94 6.34 -7.43
N GLN A 76 9.09 5.07 -7.04
CA GLN A 76 8.20 4.43 -6.09
C GLN A 76 8.26 5.08 -4.70
N ILE A 77 9.45 5.51 -4.28
CA ILE A 77 9.61 6.25 -3.01
C ILE A 77 8.92 7.60 -3.09
N ALA A 78 9.21 8.40 -4.13
CA ALA A 78 8.73 9.78 -4.27
C ALA A 78 7.21 9.88 -4.46
N TYR A 79 6.63 8.96 -5.23
CA TYR A 79 5.22 9.05 -5.65
C TYR A 79 4.28 8.10 -4.91
N ILE A 80 4.80 7.14 -4.15
CA ILE A 80 3.96 6.16 -3.45
C ILE A 80 4.28 6.15 -1.95
N VAL A 81 5.50 5.76 -1.56
CA VAL A 81 5.81 5.53 -0.14
C VAL A 81 5.85 6.83 0.65
N ALA A 82 6.54 7.86 0.13
CA ALA A 82 6.66 9.13 0.83
C ALA A 82 5.30 9.83 1.01
N PRO A 83 4.42 9.93 -0.01
CA PRO A 83 3.08 10.47 0.21
C PRO A 83 2.26 9.66 1.21
N LEU A 84 2.17 8.35 1.03
CA LEU A 84 1.27 7.50 1.82
C LEU A 84 1.66 7.41 3.29
N PHE A 85 2.96 7.35 3.60
CA PHE A 85 3.43 7.17 4.98
C PHE A 85 4.00 8.44 5.61
N GLY A 86 4.37 9.43 4.81
CA GLY A 86 4.95 10.68 5.33
C GLY A 86 3.91 11.72 5.74
N TRP A 87 2.79 11.82 5.04
CA TRP A 87 1.76 12.79 5.36
C TRP A 87 0.87 12.34 6.52
N GLN A 88 0.73 13.21 7.51
CA GLN A 88 -0.05 12.98 8.72
C GLN A 88 -1.02 14.13 8.98
N VAL A 89 -2.16 13.79 9.57
CA VAL A 89 -3.16 14.73 10.11
C VAL A 89 -3.22 14.55 11.63
N TYR A 90 -3.37 15.65 12.36
CA TYR A 90 -3.56 15.59 13.80
C TYR A 90 -5.03 15.33 14.12
N ASP A 91 -5.28 14.30 14.90
CA ASP A 91 -6.60 13.98 15.43
C ASP A 91 -6.71 14.52 16.87
N ASP A 92 -7.51 15.58 17.04
CA ASP A 92 -7.68 16.22 18.35
C ASP A 92 -8.38 15.32 19.37
N SER A 93 -9.23 14.40 18.92
CA SER A 93 -9.95 13.46 19.81
C SER A 93 -9.03 12.38 20.38
N LEU A 94 -8.07 11.94 19.59
CA LEU A 94 -7.08 10.94 20.00
C LEU A 94 -5.77 11.56 20.52
N GLY A 95 -5.59 12.87 20.33
CA GLY A 95 -4.40 13.60 20.76
C GLY A 95 -3.12 13.16 20.02
N ARG A 96 -3.22 12.64 18.81
CA ARG A 96 -2.08 12.09 18.06
C ARG A 96 -2.14 12.29 16.56
N TRP A 97 -1.00 12.11 15.91
CA TRP A 97 -0.87 12.16 14.47
C TRP A 97 -1.23 10.82 13.85
N LEU A 98 -2.11 10.84 12.84
CA LEU A 98 -2.55 9.68 12.06
C LEU A 98 -2.13 9.85 10.60
N ARG A 99 -2.15 8.77 9.84
CA ARG A 99 -1.98 8.82 8.38
C ARG A 99 -3.05 9.71 7.77
N LEU A 100 -2.63 10.63 6.89
CA LEU A 100 -3.55 11.52 6.19
C LEU A 100 -4.36 10.77 5.13
N TYR A 101 -3.70 9.97 4.30
CA TYR A 101 -4.35 9.26 3.21
C TYR A 101 -4.91 7.91 3.67
N ARG A 102 -6.19 7.70 3.41
CA ARG A 102 -6.89 6.43 3.69
C ARG A 102 -7.18 5.64 2.43
N ASP A 103 -7.07 6.29 1.27
CA ASP A 103 -7.28 5.70 -0.04
C ASP A 103 -6.14 6.04 -0.99
N ALA A 104 -5.78 5.07 -1.82
CA ALA A 104 -4.78 5.25 -2.86
C ALA A 104 -5.16 4.50 -4.13
N TYR A 105 -5.00 5.17 -5.27
CA TYR A 105 -5.13 4.56 -6.58
C TYR A 105 -3.78 4.65 -7.30
N ILE A 106 -3.19 3.50 -7.62
CA ILE A 106 -1.85 3.39 -8.17
C ILE A 106 -1.94 2.67 -9.51
N GLU A 107 -1.78 3.41 -10.59
CA GLU A 107 -1.70 2.86 -11.93
C GLU A 107 -0.26 2.78 -12.38
N MET A 108 0.19 1.59 -12.75
CA MET A 108 1.57 1.30 -13.16
C MET A 108 1.59 0.43 -14.40
N PRO A 109 2.57 0.60 -15.30
CA PRO A 109 2.69 -0.23 -16.49
C PRO A 109 2.94 -1.71 -16.12
N ARG A 110 2.66 -2.60 -17.08
CA ARG A 110 3.07 -4.01 -16.98
C ARG A 110 4.58 -4.08 -16.74
N LYS A 111 5.02 -5.07 -15.95
CA LYS A 111 6.42 -5.26 -15.51
C LYS A 111 6.95 -4.16 -14.58
N GLY A 112 6.10 -3.27 -14.06
CA GLY A 112 6.43 -2.25 -13.05
C GLY A 112 6.60 -2.78 -11.63
N ALA A 113 6.68 -4.10 -11.42
CA ALA A 113 6.80 -4.77 -10.12
C ALA A 113 5.61 -4.51 -9.17
N LYS A 114 4.38 -4.34 -9.70
CA LYS A 114 3.16 -4.06 -8.92
C LYS A 114 2.92 -5.03 -7.77
N SER A 115 2.89 -6.34 -8.04
CA SER A 115 2.62 -7.36 -7.01
C SER A 115 3.71 -7.42 -5.94
N THR A 116 4.98 -7.13 -6.29
CA THR A 116 6.06 -6.98 -5.31
C THR A 116 5.85 -5.74 -4.44
N LEU A 117 5.44 -4.63 -5.04
CA LEU A 117 5.10 -3.40 -4.31
C LEU A 117 3.90 -3.62 -3.41
N ALA A 118 2.81 -4.23 -3.91
CA ALA A 118 1.63 -4.60 -3.11
C ALA A 118 2.01 -5.45 -1.89
N SER A 119 2.84 -6.48 -2.10
CA SER A 119 3.37 -7.32 -1.03
C SER A 119 4.18 -6.52 -0.01
N ALA A 120 5.04 -5.61 -0.47
CA ALA A 120 5.87 -4.78 0.40
C ALA A 120 5.02 -3.80 1.23
N LEU A 121 4.01 -3.17 0.63
CA LEU A 121 3.08 -2.28 1.31
C LEU A 121 2.20 -3.04 2.32
N ALA A 122 1.74 -4.25 1.97
CA ALA A 122 1.02 -5.12 2.90
C ALA A 122 1.86 -5.45 4.14
N MET A 123 3.16 -5.69 3.97
CA MET A 123 4.08 -5.94 5.09
C MET A 123 4.24 -4.72 5.99
N VAL A 124 4.32 -3.51 5.42
CA VAL A 124 4.37 -2.27 6.21
C VAL A 124 3.09 -2.12 7.03
N LEU A 125 1.93 -2.26 6.41
CA LEU A 125 0.63 -2.12 7.08
C LEU A 125 0.43 -3.17 8.18
N ALA A 126 0.78 -4.42 7.92
CA ALA A 126 0.54 -5.49 8.88
C ALA A 126 1.52 -5.50 10.06
N PHE A 127 2.80 -5.18 9.80
CA PHE A 127 3.86 -5.43 10.79
C PHE A 127 4.74 -4.21 11.08
N GLY A 128 4.59 -3.12 10.32
CA GLY A 128 5.36 -1.88 10.48
C GLY A 128 4.55 -0.71 11.01
N ASP A 129 3.26 -0.75 10.94
CA ASP A 129 2.39 0.42 11.22
C ASP A 129 2.02 0.57 12.70
N HIS A 130 2.60 -0.28 13.55
CA HIS A 130 2.38 -0.31 15.01
C HIS A 130 0.92 -0.52 15.43
N GLU A 131 0.11 -1.09 14.56
CA GLU A 131 -1.29 -1.41 14.81
C GLU A 131 -1.41 -2.83 15.39
N GLY A 132 -1.99 -2.93 16.60
CA GLY A 132 -2.26 -4.23 17.22
C GLY A 132 -3.38 -4.97 16.51
N GLY A 133 -3.18 -6.27 16.24
CA GLY A 133 -4.17 -7.09 15.54
C GLY A 133 -4.47 -6.57 14.12
N ALA A 134 -3.46 -6.02 13.43
CA ALA A 134 -3.65 -5.52 12.07
C ALA A 134 -4.07 -6.67 11.14
N GLU A 135 -5.24 -6.56 10.54
CA GLU A 135 -5.69 -7.45 9.47
C GLU A 135 -5.51 -6.76 8.14
N VAL A 136 -4.67 -7.34 7.27
CA VAL A 136 -4.40 -6.83 5.93
C VAL A 136 -4.84 -7.85 4.90
N ILE A 137 -5.62 -7.41 3.92
CA ILE A 137 -6.14 -8.25 2.84
C ILE A 137 -5.58 -7.80 1.50
N ILE A 138 -5.13 -8.76 0.70
CA ILE A 138 -4.84 -8.55 -0.72
C ILE A 138 -5.95 -9.22 -1.50
N GLY A 139 -6.75 -8.44 -2.22
CA GLY A 139 -7.84 -8.90 -3.07
C GLY A 139 -7.33 -9.21 -4.48
N ALA A 140 -7.61 -10.40 -4.97
CA ALA A 140 -7.30 -10.85 -6.33
C ALA A 140 -8.57 -11.19 -7.09
N ALA A 141 -8.57 -11.09 -8.42
CA ALA A 141 -9.76 -11.29 -9.24
C ALA A 141 -10.20 -12.78 -9.37
N SER A 142 -9.32 -13.73 -9.03
CA SER A 142 -9.61 -15.16 -9.04
C SER A 142 -8.74 -15.92 -8.04
N ARG A 143 -9.12 -17.18 -7.74
CA ARG A 143 -8.32 -18.07 -6.87
C ARG A 143 -6.92 -18.33 -7.42
N ASP A 144 -6.77 -18.49 -8.72
CA ASP A 144 -5.46 -18.70 -9.35
C ASP A 144 -4.58 -17.45 -9.21
N GLN A 145 -5.16 -16.26 -9.37
CA GLN A 145 -4.46 -15.00 -9.13
C GLN A 145 -4.13 -14.79 -7.65
N ALA A 146 -5.02 -15.19 -6.74
CA ALA A 146 -4.73 -15.16 -5.31
C ALA A 146 -3.50 -16.02 -4.97
N GLY A 147 -3.39 -17.22 -5.54
CA GLY A 147 -2.20 -18.06 -5.43
C GLY A 147 -0.95 -17.38 -6.04
N ALA A 148 -1.11 -16.75 -7.20
CA ALA A 148 -0.02 -16.02 -7.86
C ALA A 148 0.47 -14.81 -7.05
N CYS A 149 -0.41 -14.09 -6.33
CA CYS A 149 -0.07 -13.01 -5.43
C CYS A 149 0.55 -13.52 -4.12
N PHE A 150 0.01 -14.58 -3.55
CA PHE A 150 0.45 -15.11 -2.26
C PHE A 150 1.84 -15.77 -2.33
N THR A 151 2.13 -16.52 -3.39
CA THR A 151 3.41 -17.23 -3.53
C THR A 151 4.64 -16.30 -3.46
N PRO A 152 4.70 -15.17 -4.20
CA PRO A 152 5.79 -14.21 -4.04
C PRO A 152 5.89 -13.61 -2.64
N LEU A 153 4.76 -13.22 -2.03
CA LEU A 153 4.73 -12.70 -0.67
C LEU A 153 5.30 -13.71 0.33
N LYS A 154 4.85 -14.96 0.27
CA LYS A 154 5.36 -16.06 1.08
C LYS A 154 6.87 -16.23 0.92
N GLN A 155 7.35 -16.25 -0.32
CA GLN A 155 8.78 -16.39 -0.62
C GLN A 155 9.60 -15.21 -0.07
N LEU A 156 9.11 -13.96 -0.17
CA LEU A 156 9.74 -12.78 0.41
C LEU A 156 9.93 -12.93 1.92
N VAL A 157 8.92 -13.43 2.63
CA VAL A 157 8.95 -13.67 4.08
C VAL A 157 9.91 -14.80 4.42
N ASP A 158 9.77 -15.95 3.76
CA ASP A 158 10.56 -17.15 4.05
C ASP A 158 12.07 -16.95 3.83
N ASN A 159 12.45 -16.07 2.89
CA ASN A 159 13.84 -15.74 2.59
C ASN A 159 14.40 -14.57 3.40
N SER A 160 13.62 -14.00 4.33
CA SER A 160 14.01 -12.81 5.10
C SER A 160 14.34 -13.16 6.55
N PRO A 161 15.62 -13.30 6.92
CA PRO A 161 16.03 -13.70 8.29
C PRO A 161 15.51 -12.74 9.36
N LEU A 162 15.50 -11.43 9.10
CA LEU A 162 15.01 -10.42 10.03
C LEU A 162 13.52 -10.60 10.35
N LEU A 163 12.70 -11.00 9.37
CA LEU A 163 11.27 -11.24 9.61
C LEU A 163 11.05 -12.48 10.47
N LYS A 164 11.84 -13.54 10.24
CA LYS A 164 11.80 -14.73 11.07
C LYS A 164 12.18 -14.42 12.52
N GLN A 165 13.24 -13.62 12.74
CA GLN A 165 13.65 -13.16 14.07
C GLN A 165 12.56 -12.30 14.74
N ALA A 166 11.81 -11.52 13.96
CA ALA A 166 10.66 -10.74 14.43
C ALA A 166 9.42 -11.61 14.70
N GLY A 167 9.48 -12.93 14.53
CA GLY A 167 8.36 -13.85 14.74
C GLY A 167 7.31 -13.81 13.63
N ILE A 168 7.66 -13.28 12.45
CA ILE A 168 6.78 -13.27 11.29
C ILE A 168 6.97 -14.59 10.53
N ARG A 169 5.91 -15.30 10.30
CA ARG A 169 5.92 -16.62 9.66
C ARG A 169 4.85 -16.75 8.59
N SER A 170 5.18 -17.48 7.55
CA SER A 170 4.23 -17.88 6.52
C SER A 170 3.49 -19.16 6.93
N LEU A 171 2.20 -19.18 6.70
CA LEU A 171 1.33 -20.35 6.79
C LEU A 171 0.86 -20.75 5.39
N HIS A 172 -0.10 -21.67 5.31
CA HIS A 172 -0.62 -22.12 4.02
C HIS A 172 -1.23 -20.97 3.20
N ASN A 173 -2.09 -20.14 3.82
CA ASN A 173 -2.84 -19.06 3.14
C ASN A 173 -2.71 -17.70 3.85
N SER A 174 -1.72 -17.52 4.71
CA SER A 174 -1.55 -16.26 5.45
C SER A 174 -0.12 -16.08 5.91
N ILE A 175 0.21 -14.82 6.19
CA ILE A 175 1.43 -14.43 6.90
C ILE A 175 0.99 -13.89 8.26
N LYS A 176 1.61 -14.36 9.34
CA LYS A 176 1.22 -13.98 10.72
C LYS A 176 2.40 -13.56 11.56
N GLN A 177 2.12 -12.70 12.53
CA GLN A 177 2.97 -12.42 13.67
C GLN A 177 2.17 -12.61 14.96
N ASP A 178 2.52 -13.61 15.76
CA ASP A 178 1.73 -13.96 16.94
C ASP A 178 1.81 -12.89 18.03
N ARG A 179 2.97 -12.22 18.18
CA ARG A 179 3.19 -11.18 19.20
C ARG A 179 2.21 -10.02 19.09
N THR A 180 1.87 -9.59 17.87
CA THR A 180 0.93 -8.49 17.61
C THR A 180 -0.45 -8.99 17.21
N SER A 181 -0.64 -10.31 17.02
CA SER A 181 -1.83 -10.92 16.43
C SER A 181 -2.17 -10.41 15.03
N SER A 182 -1.18 -9.86 14.33
CA SER A 182 -1.35 -9.29 13.00
C SER A 182 -1.28 -10.35 11.90
N VAL A 183 -2.03 -10.14 10.81
CA VAL A 183 -2.13 -11.12 9.72
C VAL A 183 -2.28 -10.46 8.36
N ILE A 184 -1.64 -11.08 7.34
CA ILE A 184 -1.91 -10.80 5.92
C ILE A 184 -2.58 -12.04 5.33
N LYS A 185 -3.67 -11.84 4.59
CA LYS A 185 -4.37 -12.89 3.83
C LYS A 185 -4.53 -12.45 2.37
N VAL A 186 -4.63 -13.41 1.46
CA VAL A 186 -5.02 -13.16 0.08
C VAL A 186 -6.38 -13.80 -0.16
N VAL A 187 -7.31 -13.04 -0.71
CA VAL A 187 -8.69 -13.44 -0.96
C VAL A 187 -9.08 -13.20 -2.42
N SER A 188 -10.03 -13.94 -2.94
CA SER A 188 -10.45 -13.86 -4.34
C SER A 188 -11.95 -13.60 -4.52
N SER A 189 -12.70 -13.49 -3.43
CA SER A 189 -14.13 -13.21 -3.50
C SER A 189 -14.62 -12.47 -2.26
N LYS A 190 -15.77 -11.80 -2.37
CA LYS A 190 -16.44 -11.20 -1.23
C LYS A 190 -16.77 -12.23 -0.13
N GLY A 191 -17.09 -13.45 -0.53
CA GLY A 191 -17.40 -14.54 0.41
C GLY A 191 -16.22 -15.01 1.25
N ASP A 192 -14.98 -14.74 0.80
CA ASP A 192 -13.77 -15.04 1.55
C ASP A 192 -13.50 -14.01 2.67
N LEU A 193 -14.16 -12.85 2.63
CA LEU A 193 -14.12 -11.87 3.69
C LEU A 193 -15.09 -12.27 4.80
N ALA A 194 -14.56 -12.44 6.00
CA ALA A 194 -15.40 -12.70 7.17
C ALA A 194 -16.36 -11.54 7.41
N HIS A 195 -17.65 -11.84 7.71
CA HIS A 195 -18.58 -10.82 8.17
C HIS A 195 -18.01 -10.15 9.41
N GLY A 196 -17.92 -8.81 9.42
CA GLY A 196 -17.33 -8.04 10.51
C GLY A 196 -15.80 -7.94 10.46
N ALA A 197 -15.18 -8.11 9.28
CA ALA A 197 -13.76 -7.84 9.09
C ALA A 197 -13.40 -6.44 9.59
N ASN A 198 -12.29 -6.33 10.32
CA ASN A 198 -11.78 -5.06 10.84
C ASN A 198 -10.41 -4.80 10.20
N LEU A 199 -10.45 -4.38 8.93
CA LEU A 199 -9.27 -4.27 8.10
C LEU A 199 -8.45 -3.02 8.43
N HIS A 200 -7.17 -3.21 8.69
CA HIS A 200 -6.18 -2.13 8.75
C HIS A 200 -5.58 -1.81 7.38
N GLY A 201 -5.54 -2.79 6.49
CA GLY A 201 -5.09 -2.63 5.12
C GLY A 201 -5.91 -3.45 4.13
N ALA A 202 -6.28 -2.82 3.03
CA ALA A 202 -7.02 -3.45 1.94
C ALA A 202 -6.32 -3.11 0.61
N ILE A 203 -5.79 -4.11 -0.09
CA ILE A 203 -5.06 -3.92 -1.35
C ILE A 203 -5.77 -4.70 -2.45
N CYS A 204 -6.43 -4.01 -3.38
CA CYS A 204 -7.00 -4.61 -4.57
C CYS A 204 -5.93 -4.65 -5.67
N ASP A 205 -5.42 -5.85 -5.97
CA ASP A 205 -4.42 -6.05 -7.02
C ASP A 205 -5.09 -6.34 -8.36
N GLU A 206 -4.56 -5.71 -9.42
CA GLU A 206 -4.97 -5.90 -10.83
C GLU A 206 -6.48 -5.64 -11.05
N LEU A 207 -7.00 -4.48 -10.61
CA LEU A 207 -8.42 -4.14 -10.71
C LEU A 207 -9.00 -4.31 -12.13
N HIS A 208 -8.19 -4.09 -13.18
CA HIS A 208 -8.62 -4.20 -14.58
C HIS A 208 -9.09 -5.61 -14.99
N VAL A 209 -8.77 -6.65 -14.23
CA VAL A 209 -9.23 -8.02 -14.50
C VAL A 209 -10.38 -8.47 -13.60
N HIS A 210 -10.82 -7.64 -12.65
CA HIS A 210 -11.98 -7.94 -11.82
C HIS A 210 -13.28 -7.82 -12.63
N LYS A 211 -14.22 -8.74 -12.37
CA LYS A 211 -15.52 -8.75 -13.06
C LYS A 211 -16.54 -7.80 -12.42
N SER A 212 -16.33 -7.42 -11.16
CA SER A 212 -17.19 -6.50 -10.41
C SER A 212 -16.41 -5.77 -9.34
N LEU A 213 -16.93 -4.68 -8.81
CA LEU A 213 -16.39 -3.95 -7.67
C LEU A 213 -16.69 -4.60 -6.32
N SER A 214 -17.53 -5.66 -6.28
CA SER A 214 -18.08 -6.21 -5.04
C SER A 214 -17.04 -6.61 -4.00
N LEU A 215 -15.88 -7.11 -4.43
CA LEU A 215 -14.76 -7.42 -3.51
C LEU A 215 -14.13 -6.12 -2.97
N LEU A 216 -13.85 -5.15 -3.82
CA LEU A 216 -13.28 -3.86 -3.42
C LEU A 216 -14.20 -3.13 -2.46
N GLU A 217 -15.50 -3.03 -2.76
CA GLU A 217 -16.51 -2.43 -1.88
C GLU A 217 -16.59 -3.11 -0.51
N ALA A 218 -16.52 -4.45 -0.50
CA ALA A 218 -16.49 -5.21 0.75
C ALA A 218 -15.22 -4.96 1.56
N MET A 219 -14.08 -4.77 0.90
CA MET A 219 -12.81 -4.40 1.55
C MET A 219 -12.87 -2.97 2.11
N GLU A 220 -13.41 -2.02 1.36
CA GLU A 220 -13.58 -0.62 1.78
C GLU A 220 -14.50 -0.52 3.03
N THR A 221 -15.63 -1.20 3.01
CA THR A 221 -16.54 -1.23 4.17
C THR A 221 -15.92 -1.92 5.39
N GLY A 222 -15.00 -2.86 5.19
CA GLY A 222 -14.27 -3.55 6.24
C GLY A 222 -13.27 -2.68 7.02
N THR A 223 -12.93 -1.49 6.53
CA THR A 223 -11.93 -0.61 7.16
C THR A 223 -12.50 0.35 8.21
N GLY A 224 -13.80 0.45 8.34
CA GLY A 224 -14.51 1.53 9.07
C GLY A 224 -14.22 1.62 10.58
N ALA A 225 -13.71 0.58 11.22
CA ALA A 225 -13.45 0.55 12.66
C ALA A 225 -11.99 0.85 13.05
N ARG A 226 -11.10 1.08 12.09
CA ARG A 226 -9.68 1.39 12.32
C ARG A 226 -9.42 2.89 12.28
N GLU A 227 -8.44 3.35 13.07
CA GLU A 227 -8.14 4.77 13.17
C GLU A 227 -7.36 5.31 11.95
N GLN A 228 -6.46 4.51 11.39
CA GLN A 228 -5.66 4.88 10.21
C GLN A 228 -5.58 3.76 9.16
N PRO A 229 -6.71 3.21 8.72
CA PRO A 229 -6.70 2.17 7.70
C PRO A 229 -6.19 2.72 6.36
N LEU A 230 -5.78 1.83 5.45
CA LEU A 230 -5.43 2.21 4.10
C LEU A 230 -6.01 1.22 3.10
N THR A 231 -6.86 1.73 2.21
CA THR A 231 -7.34 1.00 1.04
C THR A 231 -6.53 1.42 -0.18
N MET A 232 -6.03 0.44 -0.92
CA MET A 232 -5.25 0.69 -2.13
C MET A 232 -5.77 -0.12 -3.31
N VAL A 233 -5.86 0.53 -4.45
CA VAL A 233 -5.98 -0.13 -5.75
C VAL A 233 -4.64 -0.06 -6.45
N ILE A 234 -4.10 -1.20 -6.86
CA ILE A 234 -2.87 -1.27 -7.67
C ILE A 234 -3.22 -1.98 -8.98
N THR A 235 -3.13 -1.28 -10.09
CA THR A 235 -3.59 -1.81 -11.37
C THR A 235 -2.70 -1.39 -12.55
N THR A 236 -2.95 -1.99 -13.69
CA THR A 236 -2.46 -1.53 -15.01
C THR A 236 -3.63 -0.88 -15.72
N ALA A 237 -3.36 0.03 -16.64
CA ALA A 237 -4.38 0.48 -17.59
C ALA A 237 -4.98 -0.72 -18.33
N ASP A 238 -6.28 -0.74 -18.48
CA ASP A 238 -7.00 -1.74 -19.27
C ASP A 238 -6.95 -1.43 -20.78
N ASP A 239 -7.76 -2.11 -21.55
CA ASP A 239 -7.86 -1.95 -23.01
C ASP A 239 -8.79 -0.79 -23.44
N GLY A 240 -9.31 0.01 -22.49
CA GLY A 240 -10.24 1.11 -22.74
C GLY A 240 -11.71 0.68 -22.81
N SER A 241 -12.06 -0.51 -22.34
CA SER A 241 -13.44 -0.97 -22.27
C SER A 241 -14.24 -0.12 -21.29
N VAL A 242 -15.40 0.40 -21.74
CA VAL A 242 -16.28 1.25 -20.94
C VAL A 242 -17.13 0.43 -19.97
N GLY A 243 -17.37 0.97 -18.77
CA GLY A 243 -18.22 0.36 -17.75
C GLY A 243 -17.59 -0.80 -16.98
N THR A 244 -16.31 -1.06 -17.17
CA THR A 244 -15.55 -2.04 -16.38
C THR A 244 -15.33 -1.54 -14.94
N PRO A 245 -15.05 -2.42 -13.97
CA PRO A 245 -14.64 -2.00 -12.62
C PRO A 245 -13.45 -1.03 -12.61
N TYR A 246 -12.51 -1.20 -13.53
CA TYR A 246 -11.40 -0.28 -13.72
C TYR A 246 -11.86 1.10 -14.18
N ASP A 247 -12.68 1.16 -15.23
CA ASP A 247 -13.20 2.41 -15.80
C ASP A 247 -14.02 3.21 -14.77
N GLN A 248 -14.96 2.55 -14.07
CA GLN A 248 -15.76 3.17 -13.02
C GLN A 248 -14.90 3.74 -11.89
N ARG A 249 -13.88 3.00 -11.44
CA ARG A 249 -12.99 3.47 -10.37
C ARG A 249 -12.08 4.60 -10.84
N ARG A 250 -11.58 4.53 -12.06
CA ARG A 250 -10.74 5.57 -12.64
C ARG A 250 -11.51 6.87 -12.81
N GLU A 251 -12.73 6.81 -13.31
CA GLU A 251 -13.62 7.97 -13.43
C GLU A 251 -13.86 8.65 -12.07
N LEU A 252 -14.14 7.85 -11.03
CA LEU A 252 -14.29 8.34 -9.66
C LEU A 252 -13.03 9.07 -9.19
N VAL A 253 -11.85 8.48 -9.37
CA VAL A 253 -10.56 9.08 -8.97
C VAL A 253 -10.28 10.36 -9.74
N ASP A 254 -10.52 10.37 -11.06
CA ASP A 254 -10.34 11.55 -11.90
C ASP A 254 -11.26 12.70 -11.47
N ASN A 255 -12.49 12.39 -11.05
CA ASN A 255 -13.45 13.38 -10.55
C ASN A 255 -13.07 13.95 -9.18
N ILE A 256 -12.54 13.12 -8.26
CA ILE A 256 -12.01 13.58 -6.96
C ILE A 256 -10.76 14.46 -7.16
N CYS A 257 -10.00 14.17 -8.20
CA CYS A 257 -8.74 14.83 -8.48
C CYS A 257 -8.87 16.12 -9.30
N LYS A 258 -10.04 16.47 -9.82
CA LYS A 258 -10.31 17.76 -10.51
C LYS A 258 -10.57 18.87 -9.52
#